data_93426a71ea1f87d1732826adb74c39e9
#
_entry.id   93426a71ea1f87d1732826adb74c39e9
#
_cell.length_a   1.000
_cell.length_b   1.000
_cell.length_c   1.000
_cell.angle_alpha   90.00
_cell.angle_beta   90.00
_cell.angle_gamma   90.00
#
_symmetry.space_group_name_H-M   'P 1'
#
loop_
_entity.id
_entity.type
_entity.pdbx_description
1 polymer ?
#
loop_
_entity_poly.entity_id
_entity_poly.type
_entity_poly.pdbx_seq_one_letter_code
_entity_poly.pdbx_strand_id
1 'polypeptide(L)'
;IIHPNIFSHNLEHTRSCIYQGLSAQILRNRKFAGKPAAHSGQAAEWYRIGGREVYFTLDRFDAYVRHSEEWFTGILQRRNECNSQVVQNPYVGMEAGVGQDGIVLEKDKSYQVRSVVKTNSDEAFSYTIRIVNARTRRMYAEHIETPAQHEWEKTAFVFTAPESTDNACFEVITHNRGEMKIGVVSLIPTDHVLGLRPDVIDKLREIGPSVLRWPGGNFAGEYHWKDGLMDVDMRGAQKSVREMETHPYTQGFDFHEMAIDDF
;
A
#
# COMPACT_ATOMS: atom_id res chain seq x y z
N ILE A 1 -31.66 34.65 -6.15
CA ILE A 1 -30.45 34.39 -5.33
C ILE A 1 -30.14 32.90 -5.47
N ILE A 2 -28.94 32.58 -5.93
CA ILE A 2 -28.45 31.20 -6.03
C ILE A 2 -27.92 30.80 -4.66
N HIS A 3 -28.38 29.66 -4.10
CA HIS A 3 -27.92 29.20 -2.81
C HIS A 3 -26.44 28.69 -2.93
N PRO A 4 -25.52 29.09 -2.01
CA PRO A 4 -24.11 28.74 -2.13
C PRO A 4 -23.85 27.22 -2.17
N ASN A 5 -24.70 26.40 -1.55
CA ASN A 5 -24.54 24.94 -1.56
C ASN A 5 -24.73 24.28 -2.94
N ILE A 6 -25.16 25.04 -3.97
CA ILE A 6 -25.12 24.56 -5.36
C ILE A 6 -23.69 24.29 -5.84
N PHE A 7 -22.69 25.00 -5.28
CA PHE A 7 -21.29 24.84 -5.63
C PHE A 7 -20.59 23.81 -4.73
N SER A 8 -21.23 22.68 -4.53
CA SER A 8 -20.74 21.55 -3.73
C SER A 8 -19.92 20.60 -4.58
N HIS A 9 -19.01 19.87 -3.95
CA HIS A 9 -18.23 18.83 -4.61
C HIS A 9 -18.49 17.46 -3.97
N ASN A 10 -18.32 16.41 -4.78
CA ASN A 10 -18.44 15.04 -4.37
C ASN A 10 -17.08 14.34 -4.52
N LEU A 11 -16.58 13.79 -3.43
CA LEU A 11 -15.37 12.96 -3.42
C LEU A 11 -15.82 11.50 -3.39
N GLU A 12 -15.49 10.76 -4.41
CA GLU A 12 -15.86 9.35 -4.55
C GLU A 12 -14.65 8.45 -4.66
N HIS A 13 -14.75 7.24 -4.10
CA HIS A 13 -13.75 6.18 -4.27
C HIS A 13 -13.84 5.55 -5.67
N THR A 14 -13.93 6.38 -6.70
CA THR A 14 -14.03 5.94 -8.10
C THR A 14 -12.87 6.47 -8.92
N ARG A 15 -12.44 5.69 -9.90
CA ARG A 15 -11.37 6.07 -10.86
C ARG A 15 -10.12 6.55 -10.09
N SER A 16 -9.63 7.76 -10.42
CA SER A 16 -8.43 8.36 -9.80
C SER A 16 -8.77 9.46 -8.78
N CYS A 17 -9.98 9.50 -8.23
CA CYS A 17 -10.34 10.54 -7.28
C CYS A 17 -9.55 10.42 -5.97
N ILE A 18 -9.45 9.21 -5.43
CA ILE A 18 -8.69 8.94 -4.19
C ILE A 18 -7.31 8.37 -4.54
N TYR A 19 -7.27 7.21 -5.21
CA TYR A 19 -6.00 6.56 -5.59
C TYR A 19 -5.34 7.31 -6.73
N GLN A 20 -4.06 7.70 -6.55
CA GLN A 20 -3.30 8.56 -7.48
C GLN A 20 -3.91 9.96 -7.70
N GLY A 21 -4.96 10.28 -6.98
CA GLY A 21 -5.59 11.59 -6.93
C GLY A 21 -5.31 12.28 -5.59
N LEU A 22 -6.22 12.14 -4.64
CA LEU A 22 -6.14 12.79 -3.33
C LEU A 22 -5.15 12.09 -2.39
N SER A 23 -5.04 10.76 -2.43
CA SER A 23 -4.08 10.03 -1.59
C SER A 23 -2.63 10.35 -1.96
N ALA A 24 -1.80 10.60 -0.96
CA ALA A 24 -0.36 10.81 -1.11
C ALA A 24 0.44 9.50 -1.15
N GLN A 25 -0.20 8.33 -0.99
CA GLN A 25 0.45 7.03 -1.06
C GLN A 25 0.99 6.76 -2.47
N ILE A 26 2.29 6.45 -2.56
CA ILE A 26 2.98 6.23 -3.83
C ILE A 26 2.89 4.77 -4.28
N LEU A 27 3.00 3.82 -3.33
CA LEU A 27 3.00 2.40 -3.66
C LEU A 27 1.61 1.89 -4.05
N ARG A 28 1.57 1.11 -5.11
CA ARG A 28 0.38 0.42 -5.59
C ARG A 28 0.25 -0.94 -4.91
N ASN A 29 -0.99 -1.38 -4.64
CA ASN A 29 -1.28 -2.67 -4.00
C ASN A 29 -0.37 -2.99 -2.80
N ARG A 30 -0.17 -2.01 -1.93
CA ARG A 30 0.77 -2.05 -0.81
C ARG A 30 0.36 -2.99 0.32
N LYS A 31 -0.87 -3.52 0.27
CA LYS A 31 -1.47 -4.50 1.22
C LYS A 31 -1.62 -5.88 0.58
N PHE A 32 -0.98 -6.11 -0.56
CA PHE A 32 -0.91 -7.38 -1.28
C PHE A 32 -2.29 -8.02 -1.52
N ALA A 33 -3.29 -7.19 -1.86
CA ALA A 33 -4.65 -7.64 -2.07
C ALA A 33 -4.79 -8.47 -3.35
N GLY A 34 -5.79 -9.34 -3.34
CA GLY A 34 -6.20 -10.11 -4.50
C GLY A 34 -5.50 -11.46 -4.64
N LYS A 35 -5.54 -11.99 -5.84
CA LYS A 35 -4.92 -13.28 -6.16
C LYS A 35 -3.46 -13.11 -6.55
N PRO A 36 -2.61 -14.10 -6.29
CA PRO A 36 -1.23 -14.06 -6.77
C PRO A 36 -1.21 -14.12 -8.30
N ALA A 37 -0.17 -13.54 -8.89
CA ALA A 37 0.09 -13.67 -10.31
C ALA A 37 0.30 -15.16 -10.66
N ALA A 38 -0.37 -15.60 -11.73
CA ALA A 38 -0.28 -16.99 -12.18
C ALA A 38 1.19 -17.36 -12.46
N HIS A 39 1.61 -18.53 -11.97
CA HIS A 39 2.95 -19.09 -12.14
C HIS A 39 4.10 -18.39 -11.41
N SER A 40 3.90 -17.24 -10.81
CA SER A 40 4.98 -16.48 -10.18
C SER A 40 4.78 -16.15 -8.70
N GLY A 41 3.53 -16.18 -8.22
CA GLY A 41 3.19 -16.18 -6.80
C GLY A 41 3.26 -14.82 -6.08
N GLN A 42 3.77 -13.75 -6.73
CA GLN A 42 3.74 -12.42 -6.14
C GLN A 42 2.38 -11.73 -6.32
N ALA A 43 2.14 -10.72 -5.51
CA ALA A 43 0.97 -9.85 -5.66
C ALA A 43 1.04 -9.05 -6.97
N ALA A 44 -0.14 -8.69 -7.49
CA ALA A 44 -0.23 -7.75 -8.61
C ALA A 44 0.48 -6.44 -8.30
N GLU A 45 1.06 -5.80 -9.30
CA GLU A 45 1.89 -4.58 -9.23
C GLU A 45 3.29 -4.78 -8.61
N TRP A 46 3.64 -6.00 -8.24
CA TRP A 46 4.95 -6.33 -7.67
C TRP A 46 5.72 -7.26 -8.60
N TYR A 47 7.03 -7.09 -8.69
CA TYR A 47 7.93 -8.02 -9.37
C TYR A 47 8.75 -8.84 -8.38
N ARG A 48 9.22 -10.00 -8.83
CA ARG A 48 10.07 -10.90 -8.05
C ARG A 48 11.53 -10.47 -8.10
N ILE A 49 12.20 -10.62 -6.98
CA ILE A 49 13.67 -10.53 -6.87
C ILE A 49 14.17 -11.89 -6.39
N GLY A 50 15.13 -12.45 -7.12
CA GLY A 50 15.72 -13.75 -6.81
C GLY A 50 15.63 -14.76 -7.94
N GLY A 51 16.33 -15.88 -7.78
CA GLY A 51 16.38 -16.99 -8.72
C GLY A 51 15.10 -17.80 -8.78
N ARG A 52 15.07 -18.84 -9.60
CA ARG A 52 13.94 -19.76 -9.76
C ARG A 52 13.65 -20.57 -8.50
N GLU A 53 14.63 -20.72 -7.65
CA GLU A 53 14.61 -21.48 -6.40
C GLU A 53 13.83 -20.77 -5.29
N VAL A 54 13.68 -19.44 -5.39
CA VAL A 54 12.91 -18.64 -4.43
C VAL A 54 11.44 -18.89 -4.68
N TYR A 55 10.73 -19.28 -3.61
CA TYR A 55 9.28 -19.51 -3.69
C TYR A 55 8.51 -18.26 -3.24
N PHE A 56 7.46 -17.94 -3.98
CA PHE A 56 6.57 -16.82 -3.71
C PHE A 56 5.14 -17.28 -3.65
N THR A 57 4.39 -16.79 -2.66
CA THR A 57 2.94 -16.99 -2.58
C THR A 57 2.29 -15.85 -1.80
N LEU A 58 0.97 -15.82 -1.80
CA LEU A 58 0.18 -14.94 -0.95
C LEU A 58 -0.50 -15.76 0.14
N ASP A 59 -0.35 -15.32 1.39
CA ASP A 59 -0.97 -15.97 2.55
C ASP A 59 -2.05 -15.07 3.15
N ARG A 60 -3.30 -15.47 2.99
CA ARG A 60 -4.46 -14.77 3.56
C ARG A 60 -4.75 -15.14 5.00
N PHE A 61 -4.30 -16.31 5.44
CA PHE A 61 -4.60 -16.84 6.78
C PHE A 61 -3.68 -16.24 7.83
N ASP A 62 -2.48 -15.85 7.42
CA ASP A 62 -1.51 -15.14 8.24
C ASP A 62 -1.21 -13.77 7.62
N ALA A 63 -2.26 -12.98 7.42
CA ALA A 63 -2.17 -11.60 6.94
C ALA A 63 -2.11 -10.64 8.12
N TYR A 64 -1.25 -9.62 8.04
CA TYR A 64 -1.21 -8.53 9.02
C TYR A 64 -2.47 -7.66 8.95
N VAL A 65 -2.86 -7.29 7.73
CA VAL A 65 -4.03 -6.45 7.48
C VAL A 65 -5.30 -7.30 7.52
N ARG A 66 -6.23 -6.91 8.37
CA ARG A 66 -7.51 -7.63 8.56
C ARG A 66 -8.66 -6.64 8.60
N HIS A 67 -9.88 -7.13 8.40
CA HIS A 67 -11.06 -6.35 8.72
C HIS A 67 -11.21 -6.17 10.24
N SER A 68 -11.79 -5.05 10.65
CA SER A 68 -12.09 -4.75 12.06
C SER A 68 -13.02 -5.77 12.70
N GLU A 69 -13.87 -6.41 11.91
CA GLU A 69 -14.79 -7.47 12.32
C GLU A 69 -14.90 -8.53 11.24
N GLU A 70 -15.08 -9.80 11.63
CA GLU A 70 -15.53 -10.84 10.73
C GLU A 70 -17.00 -10.59 10.42
N TRP A 71 -17.29 -10.00 9.27
CA TRP A 71 -18.65 -9.62 8.92
C TRP A 71 -19.41 -10.75 8.26
N PHE A 72 -20.49 -11.10 8.92
CA PHE A 72 -21.59 -11.83 8.34
C PHE A 72 -22.79 -10.89 8.22
N THR A 73 -22.95 -10.19 7.11
CA THR A 73 -24.27 -9.66 6.76
C THR A 73 -24.92 -10.69 5.86
N GLY A 74 -26.10 -11.17 6.21
CA GLY A 74 -26.77 -12.35 5.63
C GLY A 74 -26.93 -12.42 4.10
N ILE A 75 -26.48 -11.41 3.38
CA ILE A 75 -26.54 -11.32 1.91
C ILE A 75 -25.14 -11.14 1.29
N LEU A 76 -24.17 -10.52 1.96
CA LEU A 76 -22.85 -10.26 1.44
C LEU A 76 -21.77 -10.69 2.44
N GLN A 77 -21.17 -11.82 2.19
CA GLN A 77 -19.98 -12.26 2.89
C GLN A 77 -18.78 -11.46 2.36
N ARG A 78 -18.33 -10.47 3.13
CA ARG A 78 -17.13 -9.72 2.78
C ARG A 78 -15.91 -10.48 3.30
N ARG A 79 -15.01 -10.80 2.40
CA ARG A 79 -13.74 -11.46 2.72
C ARG A 79 -12.65 -10.41 2.83
N ASN A 80 -11.72 -10.64 3.75
CA ASN A 80 -10.46 -9.93 3.70
C ASN A 80 -9.76 -10.28 2.38
N GLU A 81 -9.51 -9.26 1.57
CA GLU A 81 -8.81 -9.42 0.29
C GLU A 81 -7.30 -9.14 0.41
N CYS A 82 -6.85 -8.65 1.58
CA CYS A 82 -5.43 -8.49 1.87
C CYS A 82 -4.77 -9.83 2.17
N ASN A 83 -3.50 -9.90 1.85
CA ASN A 83 -2.65 -11.05 2.14
C ASN A 83 -1.34 -10.59 2.75
N SER A 84 -0.51 -11.53 3.17
CA SER A 84 0.93 -11.31 3.30
C SER A 84 1.60 -11.80 2.03
N GLN A 85 2.56 -11.03 1.50
CA GLN A 85 3.47 -11.53 0.47
C GLN A 85 4.51 -12.41 1.14
N VAL A 86 4.48 -13.69 0.82
CA VAL A 86 5.46 -14.66 1.31
C VAL A 86 6.62 -14.76 0.34
N VAL A 87 7.82 -14.71 0.86
CA VAL A 87 9.09 -14.94 0.16
C VAL A 87 9.85 -16.01 0.94
N GLN A 88 10.05 -17.20 0.34
CA GLN A 88 10.85 -18.27 0.92
C GLN A 88 12.17 -18.36 0.17
N ASN A 89 13.26 -18.01 0.85
CA ASN A 89 14.61 -18.10 0.35
C ASN A 89 15.27 -19.39 0.85
N PRO A 90 15.62 -20.34 -0.05
CA PRO A 90 16.21 -21.61 0.36
C PRO A 90 17.70 -21.53 0.71
N TYR A 91 18.38 -20.43 0.36
CA TYR A 91 19.84 -20.34 0.48
C TYR A 91 20.29 -19.07 1.23
N VAL A 92 21.34 -19.20 2.00
CA VAL A 92 22.07 -18.06 2.58
C VAL A 92 22.86 -17.35 1.48
N GLY A 93 22.85 -16.02 1.50
CA GLY A 93 23.58 -15.19 0.56
C GLY A 93 22.88 -14.97 -0.79
N MET A 94 21.80 -15.70 -1.07
CA MET A 94 20.97 -15.41 -2.25
C MET A 94 20.05 -14.24 -1.96
N GLU A 95 20.02 -13.27 -2.86
CA GLU A 95 19.06 -12.16 -2.79
C GLU A 95 17.66 -12.66 -3.16
N ALA A 96 16.67 -12.40 -2.30
CA ALA A 96 15.29 -12.78 -2.51
C ALA A 96 14.35 -11.70 -1.96
N GLY A 97 13.28 -11.40 -2.69
CA GLY A 97 12.32 -10.39 -2.25
C GLY A 97 11.33 -9.98 -3.33
N VAL A 98 10.68 -8.85 -3.10
CA VAL A 98 9.76 -8.24 -4.06
C VAL A 98 10.08 -6.76 -4.23
N GLY A 99 9.75 -6.23 -5.41
CA GLY A 99 9.94 -4.83 -5.70
C GLY A 99 8.79 -4.24 -6.52
N GLN A 100 8.74 -2.92 -6.55
CA GLN A 100 7.83 -2.16 -7.40
C GLN A 100 8.60 -1.03 -8.06
N ASP A 101 8.43 -0.88 -9.36
CA ASP A 101 9.04 0.17 -10.18
C ASP A 101 8.08 1.33 -10.49
N GLY A 102 8.57 2.29 -11.27
CA GLY A 102 7.80 3.45 -11.67
C GLY A 102 7.51 4.40 -10.51
N ILE A 103 8.38 4.44 -9.52
CA ILE A 103 8.29 5.35 -8.38
C ILE A 103 8.84 6.72 -8.79
N VAL A 104 8.00 7.75 -8.57
CA VAL A 104 8.39 9.15 -8.81
C VAL A 104 8.90 9.78 -7.52
N LEU A 105 10.09 10.34 -7.58
CA LEU A 105 10.69 11.08 -6.47
C LEU A 105 11.08 12.49 -6.94
N GLU A 106 10.93 13.46 -6.05
CA GLU A 106 11.33 14.85 -6.27
C GLU A 106 12.59 15.14 -5.44
N LYS A 107 13.58 15.77 -6.09
CA LYS A 107 14.82 16.16 -5.42
C LYS A 107 14.55 17.01 -4.16
N ASP A 108 15.32 16.74 -3.11
CA ASP A 108 15.27 17.42 -1.82
C ASP A 108 13.95 17.26 -1.03
N LYS A 109 13.00 16.47 -1.57
CA LYS A 109 11.78 16.09 -0.86
C LYS A 109 12.02 14.87 0.02
N SER A 110 11.46 14.93 1.23
CA SER A 110 11.57 13.83 2.19
C SER A 110 10.38 12.90 2.11
N TYR A 111 10.65 11.61 2.28
CA TYR A 111 9.67 10.53 2.19
C TYR A 111 9.76 9.65 3.43
N GLN A 112 8.62 9.28 3.98
CA GLN A 112 8.50 8.28 5.02
C GLN A 112 8.25 6.93 4.39
N VAL A 113 9.02 5.94 4.80
CA VAL A 113 8.80 4.53 4.55
C VAL A 113 8.25 3.88 5.81
N ARG A 114 7.25 3.04 5.67
CA ARG A 114 6.77 2.13 6.73
C ARG A 114 6.65 0.73 6.17
N SER A 115 6.92 -0.25 7.00
CA SER A 115 6.70 -1.66 6.67
C SER A 115 6.27 -2.45 7.89
N VAL A 116 5.58 -3.56 7.66
CA VAL A 116 5.30 -4.57 8.68
C VAL A 116 5.69 -5.91 8.11
N VAL A 117 6.66 -6.53 8.75
CA VAL A 117 7.27 -7.77 8.27
C VAL A 117 7.29 -8.78 9.43
N LYS A 118 7.08 -10.04 9.10
CA LYS A 118 7.26 -11.18 9.98
C LYS A 118 8.25 -12.15 9.34
N THR A 119 9.16 -12.67 10.13
CA THR A 119 10.19 -13.62 9.66
C THR A 119 10.08 -14.95 10.39
N ASN A 120 10.47 -16.00 9.72
CA ASN A 120 10.52 -17.34 10.24
C ASN A 120 11.79 -18.03 9.71
N SER A 121 12.76 -18.25 10.60
CA SER A 121 14.04 -18.87 10.30
C SER A 121 14.60 -19.54 11.54
N ASP A 122 15.49 -20.50 11.36
CA ASP A 122 16.23 -21.13 12.46
C ASP A 122 17.40 -20.26 12.96
N GLU A 123 17.74 -19.20 12.22
CA GLU A 123 18.87 -18.31 12.50
C GLU A 123 18.39 -16.85 12.53
N ALA A 124 19.26 -15.94 12.99
CA ALA A 124 18.97 -14.52 12.94
C ALA A 124 18.66 -14.09 11.50
N PHE A 125 17.55 -13.39 11.33
CA PHE A 125 17.04 -13.00 10.02
C PHE A 125 16.99 -11.48 9.90
N SER A 126 17.58 -10.95 8.85
CA SER A 126 17.48 -9.54 8.49
C SER A 126 16.84 -9.36 7.13
N TYR A 127 16.17 -8.24 6.96
CA TYR A 127 15.71 -7.80 5.65
C TYR A 127 16.12 -6.36 5.39
N THR A 128 16.16 -5.99 4.13
CA THR A 128 16.55 -4.65 3.69
C THR A 128 15.39 -4.05 2.90
N ILE A 129 15.04 -2.81 3.23
CA ILE A 129 14.22 -1.97 2.37
C ILE A 129 15.16 -1.02 1.65
N ARG A 130 15.10 -1.00 0.32
CA ARG A 130 15.92 -0.09 -0.47
C ARG A 130 15.11 0.63 -1.54
N ILE A 131 15.51 1.85 -1.79
CA ILE A 131 15.01 2.66 -2.89
C ILE A 131 16.18 2.93 -3.81
N VAL A 132 16.05 2.49 -5.06
CA VAL A 132 17.13 2.54 -6.05
C VAL A 132 16.63 3.06 -7.39
N ASN A 133 17.52 3.59 -8.20
CA ASN A 133 17.22 3.86 -9.62
C ASN A 133 17.05 2.53 -10.36
N ALA A 134 15.96 2.34 -11.09
CA ALA A 134 15.67 1.09 -11.79
C ALA A 134 16.74 0.68 -12.81
N ARG A 135 17.33 1.65 -13.49
CA ARG A 135 18.29 1.42 -14.57
C ARG A 135 19.74 1.40 -14.08
N THR A 136 20.15 2.39 -13.31
CA THR A 136 21.55 2.56 -12.88
C THR A 136 21.86 1.80 -11.60
N ARG A 137 20.87 1.33 -10.88
CA ARG A 137 20.95 0.73 -9.54
C ARG A 137 21.60 1.65 -8.49
N ARG A 138 21.67 2.96 -8.78
CA ARG A 138 22.11 3.94 -7.79
C ARG A 138 21.19 3.89 -6.59
N MET A 139 21.77 3.75 -5.39
CA MET A 139 21.06 3.76 -4.12
C MET A 139 20.61 5.17 -3.77
N TYR A 140 19.32 5.33 -3.45
CA TYR A 140 18.75 6.56 -2.90
C TYR A 140 18.54 6.45 -1.39
N ALA A 141 18.10 5.29 -0.92
CA ALA A 141 17.98 4.97 0.49
C ALA A 141 18.12 3.46 0.72
N GLU A 142 18.61 3.11 1.89
CA GLU A 142 18.70 1.72 2.36
C GLU A 142 18.44 1.70 3.86
N HIS A 143 17.68 0.72 4.31
CA HIS A 143 17.40 0.48 5.72
C HIS A 143 17.37 -1.03 5.98
N ILE A 144 18.13 -1.47 6.98
CA ILE A 144 18.24 -2.88 7.35
C ILE A 144 17.59 -3.08 8.70
N GLU A 145 16.72 -4.09 8.80
CA GLU A 145 16.07 -4.51 10.03
C GLU A 145 16.33 -5.96 10.35
N THR A 146 16.38 -6.24 11.66
CA THR A 146 16.49 -7.60 12.19
C THR A 146 15.34 -7.81 13.18
N PRO A 147 14.13 -8.16 12.66
CA PRO A 147 12.95 -8.28 13.50
C PRO A 147 13.01 -9.49 14.43
N ALA A 148 12.24 -9.44 15.52
CA ALA A 148 11.95 -10.61 16.30
C ALA A 148 11.23 -11.65 15.42
N GLN A 149 11.63 -12.92 15.57
CA GLN A 149 11.05 -13.98 14.75
C GLN A 149 9.62 -14.32 15.18
N HIS A 150 8.81 -14.76 14.23
CA HIS A 150 7.42 -15.20 14.41
C HIS A 150 6.42 -14.10 14.79
N GLU A 151 6.87 -12.85 14.94
CA GLU A 151 6.01 -11.73 15.28
C GLU A 151 5.96 -10.69 14.14
N TRP A 152 4.82 -9.99 14.03
CA TRP A 152 4.69 -8.86 13.13
C TRP A 152 5.38 -7.64 13.72
N GLU A 153 6.44 -7.18 13.08
CA GLU A 153 7.21 -6.03 13.51
C GLU A 153 7.06 -4.86 12.55
N LYS A 154 6.84 -3.68 13.14
CA LYS A 154 6.67 -2.42 12.42
C LYS A 154 7.99 -1.69 12.35
N THR A 155 8.36 -1.25 11.16
CA THR A 155 9.53 -0.43 10.90
C THR A 155 9.13 0.85 10.22
N ALA A 156 9.79 1.96 10.57
CA ALA A 156 9.61 3.24 9.90
C ALA A 156 10.93 4.02 9.83
N PHE A 157 11.21 4.61 8.69
CA PHE A 157 12.33 5.54 8.52
C PHE A 157 11.98 6.64 7.51
N VAL A 158 12.80 7.67 7.48
CA VAL A 158 12.65 8.79 6.55
C VAL A 158 13.94 8.92 5.75
N PHE A 159 13.80 9.22 4.46
CA PHE A 159 14.92 9.61 3.61
C PHE A 159 14.57 10.84 2.78
N THR A 160 15.59 11.54 2.31
CA THR A 160 15.44 12.67 1.38
C THR A 160 15.96 12.25 0.02
N ALA A 161 15.16 12.46 -1.03
CA ALA A 161 15.54 12.09 -2.38
C ALA A 161 16.71 12.95 -2.88
N PRO A 162 17.83 12.35 -3.33
CA PRO A 162 19.00 13.10 -3.76
C PRO A 162 18.86 13.70 -5.16
N GLU A 163 17.89 13.25 -5.94
CA GLU A 163 17.58 13.72 -7.29
C GLU A 163 16.11 13.50 -7.62
N SER A 164 15.59 14.24 -8.61
CA SER A 164 14.27 13.95 -9.18
C SER A 164 14.39 12.80 -10.16
N THR A 165 13.44 11.88 -10.10
CA THR A 165 13.36 10.71 -11.00
C THR A 165 11.93 10.22 -11.11
N ASP A 166 11.57 9.67 -12.26
CA ASP A 166 10.34 8.90 -12.51
C ASP A 166 10.61 7.39 -12.61
N ASN A 167 11.83 6.98 -12.28
CA ASN A 167 12.34 5.63 -12.51
C ASN A 167 13.04 5.05 -11.26
N ALA A 168 12.45 5.29 -10.09
CA ALA A 168 12.90 4.60 -8.88
C ALA A 168 12.16 3.28 -8.67
N CYS A 169 12.82 2.35 -7.98
CA CYS A 169 12.27 1.10 -7.48
C CYS A 169 12.24 1.13 -5.96
N PHE A 170 11.17 0.62 -5.39
CA PHE A 170 11.07 0.26 -3.98
C PHE A 170 11.20 -1.25 -3.86
N GLU A 171 12.13 -1.74 -3.06
CA GLU A 171 12.42 -3.16 -2.92
C GLU A 171 12.49 -3.58 -1.46
N VAL A 172 11.90 -4.74 -1.13
CA VAL A 172 12.04 -5.41 0.16
C VAL A 172 12.70 -6.74 -0.07
N ILE A 173 13.91 -6.91 0.42
CA ILE A 173 14.76 -8.05 0.13
C ILE A 173 15.38 -8.66 1.37
N THR A 174 15.82 -9.90 1.26
CA THR A 174 16.66 -10.60 2.24
C THR A 174 17.77 -11.38 1.53
N HIS A 175 18.85 -11.62 2.25
CA HIS A 175 19.93 -12.56 1.87
C HIS A 175 19.99 -13.76 2.81
N ASN A 176 19.07 -13.82 3.79
CA ASN A 176 19.01 -14.92 4.73
C ASN A 176 18.17 -16.08 4.17
N ARG A 177 18.54 -17.29 4.57
CA ARG A 177 17.71 -18.47 4.40
C ARG A 177 16.52 -18.41 5.35
N GLY A 178 15.31 -18.72 4.85
CA GLY A 178 14.10 -18.73 5.66
C GLY A 178 12.91 -18.10 4.95
N GLU A 179 11.89 -17.78 5.71
CA GLU A 179 10.66 -17.17 5.24
C GLU A 179 10.54 -15.72 5.71
N MET A 180 10.22 -14.84 4.79
CA MET A 180 9.82 -13.47 5.04
C MET A 180 8.38 -13.27 4.59
N LYS A 181 7.52 -12.78 5.49
CA LYS A 181 6.15 -12.36 5.18
C LYS A 181 6.06 -10.86 5.29
N ILE A 182 5.67 -10.22 4.20
CA ILE A 182 5.48 -8.77 4.15
C ILE A 182 3.97 -8.51 4.24
N GLY A 183 3.52 -7.90 5.32
CA GLY A 183 2.10 -7.65 5.60
C GLY A 183 1.58 -6.37 4.97
N VAL A 184 2.37 -5.32 5.04
CA VAL A 184 2.07 -4.01 4.44
C VAL A 184 3.35 -3.21 4.28
N VAL A 185 3.38 -2.37 3.26
CA VAL A 185 4.44 -1.39 3.05
C VAL A 185 3.83 -0.03 2.70
N SER A 186 4.58 1.05 2.90
CA SER A 186 4.12 2.40 2.59
C SER A 186 5.30 3.26 2.18
N LEU A 187 5.11 4.11 1.20
CA LEU A 187 6.02 5.16 0.79
C LEU A 187 5.19 6.42 0.55
N ILE A 188 5.40 7.44 1.36
CA ILE A 188 4.59 8.65 1.34
C ILE A 188 5.47 9.89 1.58
N PRO A 189 5.25 11.02 0.88
CA PRO A 189 5.94 12.27 1.19
C PRO A 189 5.66 12.71 2.63
N THR A 190 6.65 13.29 3.31
CA THR A 190 6.48 13.70 4.73
C THR A 190 5.62 14.96 4.90
N ASP A 191 5.39 15.70 3.84
CA ASP A 191 4.55 16.91 3.82
C ASP A 191 3.04 16.61 3.62
N HIS A 192 2.65 15.35 3.60
CA HIS A 192 1.24 14.97 3.47
C HIS A 192 0.35 15.53 4.59
N VAL A 193 -0.91 15.75 4.29
CA VAL A 193 -1.94 16.16 5.26
C VAL A 193 -2.84 14.95 5.52
N LEU A 194 -2.67 14.28 6.66
CA LEU A 194 -3.43 13.07 7.04
C LEU A 194 -3.42 11.96 5.94
N GLY A 195 -2.28 11.77 5.26
CA GLY A 195 -2.16 10.82 4.15
C GLY A 195 -2.63 11.36 2.79
N LEU A 196 -3.05 12.61 2.72
CA LEU A 196 -3.56 13.26 1.51
C LEU A 196 -2.51 14.21 0.91
N ARG A 197 -2.59 14.43 -0.38
CA ARG A 197 -1.69 15.30 -1.15
C ARG A 197 -1.94 16.77 -0.82
N PRO A 198 -0.93 17.52 -0.35
CA PRO A 198 -1.09 18.92 0.01
C PRO A 198 -1.47 19.80 -1.18
N ASP A 199 -0.92 19.55 -2.37
CA ASP A 199 -1.25 20.30 -3.58
C ASP A 199 -2.72 20.17 -3.99
N VAL A 200 -3.33 19.01 -3.79
CA VAL A 200 -4.77 18.77 -4.04
C VAL A 200 -5.62 19.45 -2.97
N ILE A 201 -5.22 19.35 -1.70
CA ILE A 201 -5.89 20.02 -0.58
C ILE A 201 -5.90 21.54 -0.78
N ASP A 202 -4.78 22.11 -1.23
CA ASP A 202 -4.70 23.55 -1.49
C ASP A 202 -5.60 23.98 -2.63
N LYS A 203 -5.73 23.17 -3.68
CA LYS A 203 -6.69 23.43 -4.76
C LYS A 203 -8.15 23.31 -4.30
N LEU A 204 -8.45 22.37 -3.43
CA LEU A 204 -9.78 22.30 -2.81
C LEU A 204 -10.08 23.54 -1.96
N ARG A 205 -9.10 24.06 -1.23
CA ARG A 205 -9.25 25.31 -0.47
C ARG A 205 -9.46 26.52 -1.37
N GLU A 206 -8.73 26.61 -2.50
CA GLU A 206 -8.91 27.68 -3.50
C GLU A 206 -10.32 27.64 -4.11
N ILE A 207 -10.84 26.46 -4.42
CA ILE A 207 -12.20 26.27 -4.96
C ILE A 207 -13.24 26.68 -3.90
N GLY A 208 -12.97 26.42 -2.63
CA GLY A 208 -13.82 26.77 -1.49
C GLY A 208 -15.24 26.18 -1.58
N PRO A 209 -15.40 24.87 -1.81
CA PRO A 209 -16.72 24.28 -1.88
C PRO A 209 -17.47 24.48 -0.57
N SER A 210 -18.72 24.92 -0.64
CA SER A 210 -19.55 25.12 0.56
C SER A 210 -19.94 23.83 1.24
N VAL A 211 -19.94 22.70 0.49
CA VAL A 211 -20.20 21.36 0.99
C VAL A 211 -19.29 20.37 0.24
N LEU A 212 -18.67 19.48 0.96
CA LEU A 212 -18.03 18.27 0.43
C LEU A 212 -18.88 17.07 0.84
N ARG A 213 -19.17 16.21 -0.12
CA ARG A 213 -19.85 14.94 0.10
C ARG A 213 -18.87 13.79 -0.13
N TRP A 214 -18.85 12.85 0.79
CA TRP A 214 -18.04 11.65 0.76
C TRP A 214 -18.84 10.46 1.34
N PRO A 215 -18.60 9.19 1.02
CA PRO A 215 -17.58 8.60 0.12
C PRO A 215 -18.04 8.44 -1.33
N GLY A 216 -19.17 8.97 -1.70
CA GLY A 216 -19.73 8.91 -3.05
C GLY A 216 -21.17 8.43 -3.10
N GLY A 217 -21.62 7.95 -4.26
CA GLY A 217 -22.96 7.45 -4.52
C GLY A 217 -23.08 5.96 -4.20
N ASN A 218 -22.91 5.12 -5.22
CA ASN A 218 -23.06 3.66 -5.08
C ASN A 218 -22.05 3.06 -4.09
N PHE A 219 -20.84 3.61 -4.03
CA PHE A 219 -19.79 3.15 -3.12
C PHE A 219 -20.21 3.26 -1.65
N ALA A 220 -21.02 4.26 -1.28
CA ALA A 220 -21.50 4.43 0.10
C ALA A 220 -22.26 3.19 0.63
N GLY A 221 -22.96 2.47 -0.25
CA GLY A 221 -23.66 1.23 0.10
C GLY A 221 -22.74 0.02 0.30
N GLU A 222 -21.51 0.10 -0.16
CA GLU A 222 -20.51 -0.98 -0.08
C GLU A 222 -19.39 -0.65 0.91
N TYR A 223 -19.26 0.61 1.33
CA TYR A 223 -18.17 1.10 2.14
C TYR A 223 -18.19 0.54 3.57
N HIS A 224 -17.10 -0.11 3.95
CA HIS A 224 -16.94 -0.69 5.28
C HIS A 224 -16.35 0.35 6.25
N TRP A 225 -17.20 1.23 6.75
CA TRP A 225 -16.78 2.40 7.53
C TRP A 225 -16.01 2.07 8.83
N LYS A 226 -16.26 0.90 9.45
CA LYS A 226 -15.54 0.48 10.65
C LYS A 226 -14.07 0.19 10.37
N ASP A 227 -13.74 -0.35 9.21
CA ASP A 227 -12.33 -0.51 8.80
C ASP A 227 -11.66 0.85 8.65
N GLY A 228 -12.43 1.86 8.24
CA GLY A 228 -11.96 3.23 8.12
C GLY A 228 -11.56 3.91 9.44
N LEU A 229 -12.00 3.40 10.59
CA LEU A 229 -11.62 3.90 11.92
C LEU A 229 -10.30 3.31 12.44
N MET A 230 -9.72 2.35 11.70
CA MET A 230 -8.45 1.74 12.07
C MET A 230 -7.28 2.60 11.57
N ASP A 231 -6.07 2.31 12.10
CA ASP A 231 -4.84 2.82 11.50
C ASP A 231 -4.79 2.48 10.00
N VAL A 232 -4.35 3.42 9.17
CA VAL A 232 -4.39 3.29 7.70
C VAL A 232 -3.66 2.05 7.19
N ASP A 233 -2.60 1.61 7.89
CA ASP A 233 -1.85 0.43 7.53
C ASP A 233 -2.56 -0.88 7.94
N MET A 234 -3.59 -0.80 8.78
CA MET A 234 -4.41 -1.94 9.23
C MET A 234 -5.75 -2.04 8.51
N ARG A 235 -6.18 -1.01 7.78
CA ARG A 235 -7.47 -0.98 7.07
C ARG A 235 -7.49 -2.04 5.98
N GLY A 236 -8.43 -2.99 6.06
CA GLY A 236 -8.57 -4.08 5.10
C GLY A 236 -8.96 -3.58 3.70
N ALA A 237 -8.43 -4.19 2.67
CA ALA A 237 -8.87 -3.92 1.31
C ALA A 237 -10.25 -4.52 1.07
N GLN A 238 -11.12 -3.75 0.43
CA GLN A 238 -12.47 -4.14 0.08
C GLN A 238 -12.57 -4.27 -1.44
N LYS A 239 -13.08 -5.41 -1.94
CA LYS A 239 -13.39 -5.54 -3.35
C LYS A 239 -14.75 -4.89 -3.65
N SER A 240 -14.79 -3.98 -4.61
CA SER A 240 -16.05 -3.42 -5.10
C SER A 240 -16.84 -4.48 -5.86
N VAL A 241 -18.15 -4.55 -5.64
CA VAL A 241 -19.07 -5.41 -6.41
C VAL A 241 -19.15 -4.94 -7.87
N ARG A 242 -18.87 -3.67 -8.10
CA ARG A 242 -18.85 -3.05 -9.42
C ARG A 242 -17.42 -2.73 -9.83
N GLU A 243 -16.71 -3.72 -10.36
CA GLU A 243 -15.31 -3.60 -10.81
C GLU A 243 -15.03 -2.39 -11.73
N MET A 244 -16.07 -1.81 -12.33
CA MET A 244 -15.97 -0.67 -13.24
C MET A 244 -15.84 0.69 -12.53
N GLU A 245 -16.10 0.79 -11.24
CA GLU A 245 -16.08 2.05 -10.50
C GLU A 245 -14.72 2.34 -9.83
N THR A 246 -13.87 1.34 -9.72
CA THR A 246 -12.54 1.47 -9.13
C THR A 246 -11.47 1.78 -10.17
N HIS A 247 -10.38 2.37 -9.71
CA HIS A 247 -9.25 2.71 -10.57
C HIS A 247 -8.67 1.43 -11.23
N PRO A 248 -8.28 1.47 -12.53
CA PRO A 248 -7.71 0.31 -13.23
C PRO A 248 -6.53 -0.35 -12.50
N TYR A 249 -5.68 0.45 -11.85
CA TYR A 249 -4.52 -0.05 -11.09
C TYR A 249 -4.88 -0.70 -9.75
N THR A 250 -6.08 -0.50 -9.24
CA THR A 250 -6.52 -1.15 -8.00
C THR A 250 -7.13 -2.51 -8.23
N GLN A 251 -7.34 -2.90 -9.48
CA GLN A 251 -7.96 -4.17 -9.86
C GLN A 251 -9.32 -4.40 -9.20
N GLY A 252 -10.06 -3.33 -8.95
CA GLY A 252 -11.34 -3.39 -8.28
C GLY A 252 -11.28 -3.37 -6.76
N PHE A 253 -10.13 -3.09 -6.15
CA PHE A 253 -10.01 -2.96 -4.71
C PHE A 253 -10.02 -1.50 -4.25
N ASP A 254 -10.68 -1.26 -3.15
CA ASP A 254 -10.50 -0.08 -2.32
C ASP A 254 -9.61 -0.44 -1.12
N PHE A 255 -8.53 0.30 -0.93
CA PHE A 255 -7.54 0.04 0.13
C PHE A 255 -7.79 0.88 1.38
N HIS A 256 -8.89 1.64 1.44
CA HIS A 256 -9.22 2.57 2.53
C HIS A 256 -8.07 3.54 2.85
N GLU A 257 -7.39 4.07 1.80
CA GLU A 257 -6.33 5.08 1.98
C GLU A 257 -6.88 6.42 2.46
N MET A 258 -8.18 6.65 2.27
CA MET A 258 -8.95 7.74 2.83
C MET A 258 -10.19 7.18 3.50
N ALA A 259 -10.45 7.60 4.72
CA ALA A 259 -11.57 7.14 5.51
C ALA A 259 -12.23 8.30 6.25
N ILE A 260 -13.21 7.99 7.09
CA ILE A 260 -14.03 9.02 7.76
C ILE A 260 -13.19 9.92 8.69
N ASP A 261 -12.15 9.40 9.31
CA ASP A 261 -11.28 10.17 10.20
C ASP A 261 -10.26 11.04 9.45
N ASP A 262 -10.07 10.77 8.16
CA ASP A 262 -9.15 11.52 7.30
C ASP A 262 -9.91 12.63 6.54
N PHE A 263 -11.26 12.57 6.46
CA PHE A 263 -12.14 13.50 5.76
C PHE A 263 -12.56 14.67 6.67
#